data_df675897e94b528493c39f1f9b5b37f6
#
_entry.id   df675897e94b528493c39f1f9b5b37f6
#
_cell.length_a   1.000
_cell.length_b   1.000
_cell.length_c   1.000
_cell.angle_alpha   90.00
_cell.angle_beta   90.00
_cell.angle_gamma   90.00
#
_symmetry.space_group_name_H-M   'P 1'
#
loop_
_entity.id
_entity.type
_entity.pdbx_description
1 polymer ?
#
loop_
_entity_poly.entity_id
_entity_poly.type
_entity_poly.pdbx_seq_one_letter_code
_entity_poly.pdbx_strand_id
1 'polypeptide(L)'
;MIMAVDDGASGSSAAQRLRVFVVEDHADTARGLAMYLRASGHEVHVALDVRSARQLATEIDYDILLSDIGLPDGNGWDLLEELSARRPITAIAMSGYNTDADRARSKAAGFVEHLPKPLTPDELDQAFERAMQDGAGQPPGAGTNP
;
A
#
# COMPACT_ATOMS: atom_id res chain seq x y z
N MET A 1 10.10 -28.74 -13.09
CA MET A 1 10.15 -28.30 -13.47
C MET A 1 9.87 -27.39 -13.69
N ILE A 2 9.69 -27.43 -13.49
CA ILE A 2 9.48 -26.62 -13.84
C ILE A 2 9.37 -25.61 -13.50
N MET A 3 9.21 -25.75 -13.21
CA MET A 3 9.05 -24.88 -13.09
C MET A 3 9.32 -23.95 -12.79
N ALA A 4 9.47 -24.30 -12.63
CA ALA A 4 9.66 -23.44 -12.51
C ALA A 4 9.94 -22.52 -12.68
N VAL A 5 9.97 -22.82 -12.78
CA VAL A 5 10.24 -22.04 -13.18
C VAL A 5 10.28 -21.02 -13.26
N ASP A 6 10.02 -21.25 -13.13
CA ASP A 6 10.02 -20.42 -13.36
C ASP A 6 10.30 -19.45 -13.20
N ASP A 7 10.31 -19.73 -13.02
CA ASP A 7 10.53 -18.92 -13.04
C ASP A 7 10.95 -18.04 -12.80
N GLY A 8 10.94 -18.20 -12.52
CA GLY A 8 11.25 -17.52 -12.35
C GLY A 8 11.53 -16.66 -12.32
N ALA A 9 11.58 -16.88 -12.09
CA ALA A 9 11.97 -16.16 -12.25
C ALA A 9 11.82 -15.08 -12.59
N SER A 10 11.64 -15.23 -12.87
CA SER A 10 11.55 -14.40 -13.33
C SER A 10 11.50 -13.28 -12.92
N GLY A 11 11.38 -13.28 -12.74
CA GLY A 11 11.25 -12.25 -12.47
C GLY A 11 11.56 -11.65 -11.49
N SER A 12 11.73 -12.23 -11.37
CA SER A 12 12.23 -11.82 -10.68
C SER A 12 12.23 -10.88 -9.79
N SER A 13 12.71 -10.26 -9.83
CA SER A 13 12.83 -9.24 -8.90
C SER A 13 11.51 -8.65 -8.60
N ALA A 14 10.84 -8.37 -9.60
CA ALA A 14 9.53 -7.80 -9.44
C ALA A 14 8.55 -8.83 -8.95
N ALA A 15 8.98 -10.04 -8.94
CA ALA A 15 8.08 -11.12 -8.61
C ALA A 15 7.82 -11.30 -7.14
N GLN A 16 8.28 -10.39 -6.33
CA GLN A 16 8.02 -10.49 -4.90
C GLN A 16 6.53 -10.47 -4.62
N ARG A 17 6.07 -11.51 -3.95
CA ARG A 17 4.66 -11.62 -3.58
C ARG A 17 4.43 -10.87 -2.27
N LEU A 18 3.48 -9.97 -2.29
CA LEU A 18 3.17 -9.15 -1.13
C LEU A 18 1.76 -9.40 -0.65
N ARG A 19 1.54 -9.13 0.62
CA ARG A 19 0.19 -9.06 1.19
C ARG A 19 -0.18 -7.59 1.22
N VAL A 20 -1.17 -7.21 0.42
CA VAL A 20 -1.56 -5.82 0.23
C VAL A 20 -2.87 -5.55 0.92
N PHE A 21 -2.92 -4.49 1.71
CA PHE A 21 -4.14 -4.05 2.36
C PHE A 21 -4.60 -2.79 1.66
N VAL A 22 -5.72 -2.87 0.95
CA VAL A 22 -6.28 -1.75 0.19
C VAL A 22 -7.42 -1.12 0.98
N VAL A 23 -7.39 0.20 1.14
CA VAL A 23 -8.49 0.94 1.75
C VAL A 23 -8.98 1.96 0.71
N GLU A 24 -10.15 1.72 0.16
CA GLU A 24 -10.72 2.50 -0.92
C GLU A 24 -12.24 2.41 -0.83
N ASP A 25 -12.92 3.55 -0.72
CA ASP A 25 -14.37 3.55 -0.50
C ASP A 25 -15.19 3.33 -1.77
N HIS A 26 -14.63 3.54 -2.94
CA HIS A 26 -15.32 3.28 -4.18
C HIS A 26 -15.23 1.79 -4.49
N ALA A 27 -16.31 1.08 -4.35
CA ALA A 27 -16.31 -0.37 -4.47
C ALA A 27 -15.76 -0.86 -5.81
N ASP A 28 -16.13 -0.20 -6.90
CA ASP A 28 -15.64 -0.61 -8.22
C ASP A 28 -14.15 -0.38 -8.37
N THR A 29 -13.65 0.74 -7.87
CA THR A 29 -12.22 1.03 -7.88
C THR A 29 -11.46 0.02 -7.04
N ALA A 30 -11.98 -0.27 -5.85
CA ALA A 30 -11.36 -1.25 -4.97
C ALA A 30 -11.30 -2.63 -5.61
N ARG A 31 -12.39 -3.00 -6.29
CA ARG A 31 -12.43 -4.30 -6.99
C ARG A 31 -11.40 -4.36 -8.10
N GLY A 32 -11.31 -3.29 -8.89
CA GLY A 32 -10.34 -3.25 -9.98
C GLY A 32 -8.90 -3.33 -9.49
N LEU A 33 -8.59 -2.60 -8.42
CA LEU A 33 -7.27 -2.67 -7.80
C LEU A 33 -6.97 -4.08 -7.29
N ALA A 34 -7.93 -4.68 -6.60
CA ALA A 34 -7.73 -6.02 -6.06
C ALA A 34 -7.52 -7.04 -7.18
N MET A 35 -8.29 -6.94 -8.25
CA MET A 35 -8.14 -7.84 -9.38
C MET A 35 -6.77 -7.71 -10.02
N TYR A 36 -6.33 -6.47 -10.25
CA TYR A 36 -5.03 -6.24 -10.84
C TYR A 36 -3.90 -6.78 -9.95
N LEU A 37 -3.96 -6.47 -8.67
CA LEU A 37 -2.92 -6.88 -7.74
C LEU A 37 -2.87 -8.39 -7.56
N ARG A 38 -4.04 -9.03 -7.50
CA ARG A 38 -4.08 -10.50 -7.42
C ARG A 38 -3.55 -11.15 -8.68
N ALA A 39 -3.88 -10.58 -9.83
CA ALA A 39 -3.35 -11.08 -11.09
C ALA A 39 -1.83 -10.95 -11.18
N SER A 40 -1.28 -9.98 -10.45
CA SER A 40 0.17 -9.78 -10.36
C SER A 40 0.82 -10.69 -9.30
N GLY A 41 0.05 -11.54 -8.66
CA GLY A 41 0.59 -12.50 -7.71
C GLY A 41 0.49 -12.12 -6.25
N HIS A 42 -0.11 -10.99 -5.94
CA HIS A 42 -0.21 -10.54 -4.55
C HIS A 42 -1.46 -11.09 -3.85
N GLU A 43 -1.39 -11.18 -2.55
CA GLU A 43 -2.56 -11.45 -1.73
C GLU A 43 -3.17 -10.10 -1.35
N VAL A 44 -4.50 -9.95 -1.46
CA VAL A 44 -5.12 -8.64 -1.27
C VAL A 44 -6.32 -8.74 -0.34
N HIS A 45 -6.37 -7.83 0.62
CA HIS A 45 -7.54 -7.62 1.46
C HIS A 45 -8.02 -6.18 1.25
N VAL A 46 -9.32 -5.97 1.31
CA VAL A 46 -9.93 -4.67 1.01
C VAL A 46 -10.82 -4.22 2.15
N ALA A 47 -10.72 -2.95 2.53
CA ALA A 47 -11.67 -2.29 3.40
C ALA A 47 -12.21 -1.05 2.68
N LEU A 48 -13.45 -0.70 2.92
CA LEU A 48 -14.10 0.39 2.20
C LEU A 48 -14.24 1.68 3.01
N ASP A 49 -13.84 1.66 4.27
CA ASP A 49 -13.91 2.85 5.12
C ASP A 49 -12.91 2.69 6.27
N VAL A 50 -12.79 3.75 7.08
CA VAL A 50 -11.85 3.75 8.20
C VAL A 50 -12.23 2.70 9.24
N ARG A 51 -13.52 2.61 9.54
CA ARG A 51 -13.99 1.70 10.58
C ARG A 51 -13.67 0.25 10.24
N SER A 52 -14.00 -0.18 9.03
CA SER A 52 -13.71 -1.56 8.62
C SER A 52 -12.22 -1.79 8.48
N ALA A 53 -11.46 -0.75 8.08
CA ALA A 53 -10.02 -0.87 8.00
C ALA A 53 -9.41 -1.11 9.37
N ARG A 54 -9.86 -0.37 10.38
CA ARG A 54 -9.37 -0.59 11.74
C ARG A 54 -9.60 -2.01 12.20
N GLN A 55 -10.78 -2.51 11.95
CA GLN A 55 -11.13 -3.86 12.38
C GLN A 55 -10.32 -4.90 11.62
N LEU A 56 -10.27 -4.78 10.32
CA LEU A 56 -9.56 -5.75 9.49
C LEU A 56 -8.06 -5.76 9.81
N ALA A 57 -7.50 -4.62 10.12
CA ALA A 57 -6.08 -4.51 10.47
C ALA A 57 -5.71 -5.33 11.70
N THR A 58 -6.66 -5.64 12.57
CA THR A 58 -6.38 -6.49 13.73
C THR A 58 -6.46 -7.97 13.39
N GLU A 59 -7.00 -8.30 12.22
CA GLU A 59 -7.28 -9.68 11.83
C GLU A 59 -6.34 -10.23 10.77
N ILE A 60 -5.65 -9.36 10.05
CA ILE A 60 -4.80 -9.78 8.94
C ILE A 60 -3.37 -9.33 9.15
N ASP A 61 -2.46 -10.02 8.46
CA ASP A 61 -1.10 -9.56 8.32
C ASP A 61 -0.99 -8.94 6.93
N TYR A 62 -0.23 -7.87 6.81
CA TYR A 62 0.00 -7.24 5.53
C TYR A 62 1.39 -6.61 5.48
N ASP A 63 1.93 -6.55 4.27
CA ASP A 63 3.26 -6.02 4.02
C ASP A 63 3.20 -4.57 3.59
N ILE A 64 2.10 -4.17 2.96
CA ILE A 64 1.98 -2.82 2.44
C ILE A 64 0.52 -2.38 2.50
N LEU A 65 0.33 -1.13 2.89
CA LEU A 65 -0.99 -0.49 2.91
C LEU A 65 -1.11 0.42 1.69
N LEU A 66 -2.19 0.29 0.95
CA LEU A 66 -2.50 1.16 -0.17
C LEU A 66 -3.83 1.83 0.16
N SER A 67 -3.79 3.09 0.57
CA SER A 67 -4.97 3.75 1.12
C SER A 67 -5.33 5.05 0.42
N ASP A 68 -6.62 5.18 0.17
CA ASP A 68 -7.18 6.47 -0.21
C ASP A 68 -7.01 7.45 0.95
N ILE A 69 -6.84 8.71 0.64
CA ILE A 69 -6.76 9.75 1.66
C ILE A 69 -8.17 10.18 2.08
N GLY A 70 -9.07 10.42 1.14
CA GLY A 70 -10.44 10.81 1.47
C GLY A 70 -11.32 9.59 1.65
N LEU A 71 -11.84 9.40 2.85
CA LEU A 71 -12.70 8.26 3.18
C LEU A 71 -13.99 8.78 3.80
N PRO A 72 -15.09 8.03 3.70
CA PRO A 72 -16.38 8.55 4.16
C PRO A 72 -16.46 8.88 5.65
N ASP A 73 -15.67 8.18 6.45
CA ASP A 73 -15.71 8.34 7.89
C ASP A 73 -14.36 8.81 8.47
N GLY A 74 -13.50 9.38 7.63
CA GLY A 74 -12.21 9.89 8.12
C GLY A 74 -11.26 10.11 6.96
N ASN A 75 -9.99 9.90 7.22
CA ASN A 75 -8.99 10.07 6.17
C ASN A 75 -7.82 9.11 6.36
N GLY A 76 -7.07 8.91 5.28
CA GLY A 76 -5.97 7.96 5.29
C GLY A 76 -4.78 8.41 6.12
N TRP A 77 -4.59 9.70 6.29
CA TRP A 77 -3.47 10.20 7.11
C TRP A 77 -3.61 9.75 8.56
N ASP A 78 -4.79 10.01 9.14
CA ASP A 78 -5.06 9.63 10.53
C ASP A 78 -5.07 8.12 10.68
N LEU A 79 -5.60 7.42 9.69
CA LEU A 79 -5.62 5.97 9.71
C LEU A 79 -4.21 5.40 9.77
N LEU A 80 -3.31 5.89 8.92
CA LEU A 80 -1.94 5.41 8.93
C LEU A 80 -1.24 5.71 10.24
N GLU A 81 -1.44 6.91 10.78
CA GLU A 81 -0.85 7.26 12.07
C GLU A 81 -1.31 6.30 13.16
N GLU A 82 -2.58 5.97 13.15
CA GLU A 82 -3.15 5.06 14.12
C GLU A 82 -2.58 3.64 13.97
N LEU A 83 -2.54 3.15 12.75
CA LEU A 83 -2.03 1.79 12.49
C LEU A 83 -0.52 1.69 12.78
N SER A 84 0.23 2.72 12.42
CA SER A 84 1.68 2.72 12.62
C SER A 84 2.07 2.82 14.08
N ALA A 85 1.16 3.25 14.94
CA ALA A 85 1.44 3.29 16.37
C ALA A 85 1.65 1.89 16.93
N ARG A 86 1.16 0.87 16.25
CA ARG A 86 1.29 -0.51 16.70
C ARG A 86 2.53 -1.21 16.15
N ARG A 87 2.87 -0.89 14.92
CA ARG A 87 4.05 -1.47 14.27
C ARG A 87 4.38 -0.65 13.03
N PRO A 88 5.63 -0.73 12.55
CA PRO A 88 5.99 -0.01 11.33
C PRO A 88 5.18 -0.53 10.15
N ILE A 89 4.74 0.39 9.30
CA ILE A 89 3.92 0.05 8.14
C ILE A 89 4.48 0.75 6.90
N THR A 90 4.67 0.00 5.83
CA THR A 90 5.00 0.58 4.53
C THR A 90 3.67 0.97 3.88
N ALA A 91 3.50 2.23 3.52
CA ALA A 91 2.21 2.71 3.04
C ALA A 91 2.32 3.63 1.85
N ILE A 92 1.37 3.46 0.92
CA ILE A 92 1.24 4.29 -0.27
C ILE A 92 -0.11 4.98 -0.22
N ALA A 93 -0.13 6.29 -0.43
CA ALA A 93 -1.37 7.07 -0.46
C ALA A 93 -1.90 7.18 -1.89
N MET A 94 -3.21 7.15 -2.03
CA MET A 94 -3.90 7.43 -3.28
C MET A 94 -4.79 8.64 -3.05
N SER A 95 -4.78 9.61 -3.96
CA SER A 95 -5.60 10.79 -3.75
C SER A 95 -5.99 11.48 -5.05
N GLY A 96 -7.19 12.03 -5.09
CA GLY A 96 -7.60 12.95 -6.13
C GLY A 96 -7.07 14.35 -5.88
N TYR A 97 -6.51 14.62 -4.71
CA TYR A 97 -5.96 15.92 -4.35
C TYR A 97 -4.45 15.79 -4.19
N ASN A 98 -3.73 16.57 -4.98
CA ASN A 98 -2.30 16.36 -5.10
C ASN A 98 -1.50 17.65 -5.04
N THR A 99 -1.93 18.57 -4.20
CA THR A 99 -1.18 19.81 -3.99
C THR A 99 0.09 19.49 -3.23
N ASP A 100 1.03 20.42 -3.22
CA ASP A 100 2.25 20.25 -2.45
C ASP A 100 1.93 20.06 -0.97
N ALA A 101 0.91 20.76 -0.47
CA ALA A 101 0.50 20.60 0.94
C ALA A 101 -0.04 19.20 1.20
N ASP A 102 -0.83 18.65 0.28
CA ASP A 102 -1.36 17.30 0.43
C ASP A 102 -0.24 16.26 0.45
N ARG A 103 0.72 16.41 -0.46
CA ARG A 103 1.85 15.50 -0.52
C ARG A 103 2.72 15.59 0.72
N ALA A 104 2.93 16.81 1.22
CA ALA A 104 3.70 17.00 2.43
C ALA A 104 2.99 16.37 3.62
N ARG A 105 1.68 16.47 3.68
CA ARG A 105 0.91 15.88 4.75
C ARG A 105 0.96 14.36 4.71
N SER A 106 0.92 13.78 3.51
CA SER A 106 1.05 12.33 3.35
C SER A 106 2.40 11.85 3.86
N LYS A 107 3.45 12.57 3.50
CA LYS A 107 4.78 12.22 3.95
C LYS A 107 4.90 12.33 5.46
N ALA A 108 4.35 13.39 6.03
CA ALA A 108 4.40 13.59 7.48
C ALA A 108 3.63 12.50 8.23
N ALA A 109 2.57 11.98 7.64
CA ALA A 109 1.79 10.89 8.24
C ALA A 109 2.50 9.53 8.13
N GLY A 110 3.50 9.43 7.27
CA GLY A 110 4.27 8.20 7.13
C GLY A 110 4.15 7.49 5.79
N PHE A 111 3.40 8.05 4.85
CA PHE A 111 3.31 7.45 3.52
C PHE A 111 4.63 7.64 2.78
N VAL A 112 5.11 6.57 2.16
CA VAL A 112 6.38 6.63 1.41
C VAL A 112 6.14 7.03 -0.04
N GLU A 113 4.92 6.89 -0.55
CA GLU A 113 4.54 7.31 -1.89
C GLU A 113 3.16 7.96 -1.83
N HIS A 114 2.92 8.90 -2.74
CA HIS A 114 1.62 9.55 -2.85
C HIS A 114 1.25 9.57 -4.34
N LEU A 115 0.25 8.79 -4.72
CA LEU A 115 -0.11 8.61 -6.12
C LEU A 115 -1.37 9.37 -6.47
N PRO A 116 -1.35 10.10 -7.59
CA PRO A 116 -2.56 10.79 -8.03
C PRO A 116 -3.55 9.81 -8.63
N LYS A 117 -4.82 10.04 -8.42
CA LYS A 117 -5.89 9.29 -9.08
C LYS A 117 -6.26 9.95 -10.39
N PRO A 118 -6.60 9.19 -11.40
CA PRO A 118 -6.70 7.73 -11.44
C PRO A 118 -5.32 7.08 -11.53
N LEU A 119 -5.16 5.94 -10.87
CA LEU A 119 -3.90 5.22 -10.91
C LEU A 119 -3.76 4.46 -12.23
N THR A 120 -2.54 4.38 -12.72
CA THR A 120 -2.26 3.49 -13.85
C THR A 120 -1.51 2.27 -13.32
N PRO A 121 -1.58 1.14 -14.01
CA PRO A 121 -0.84 -0.05 -13.57
C PRO A 121 0.66 0.21 -13.46
N ASP A 122 1.24 0.96 -14.39
CA ASP A 122 2.67 1.25 -14.35
C ASP A 122 3.06 2.07 -13.14
N GLU A 123 2.25 3.10 -12.82
CA GLU A 123 2.52 3.92 -11.64
C GLU A 123 2.45 3.10 -10.36
N LEU A 124 1.46 2.22 -10.31
CA LEU A 124 1.26 1.38 -9.14
C LEU A 124 2.44 0.41 -8.97
N ASP A 125 2.84 -0.25 -10.06
CA ASP A 125 3.97 -1.18 -10.02
C ASP A 125 5.25 -0.48 -9.59
N GLN A 126 5.51 0.70 -10.14
CA GLN A 126 6.70 1.47 -9.81
C GLN A 126 6.69 1.93 -8.36
N ALA A 127 5.52 2.36 -7.88
CA ALA A 127 5.40 2.79 -6.51
C ALA A 127 5.63 1.64 -5.53
N PHE A 128 5.11 0.46 -5.86
CA PHE A 128 5.33 -0.73 -5.03
C PHE A 128 6.82 -1.07 -4.99
N GLU A 129 7.48 -1.02 -6.13
CA GLU A 129 8.90 -1.29 -6.20
C GLU A 129 9.70 -0.33 -5.33
N ARG A 130 9.44 0.97 -5.47
CA ARG A 130 10.13 1.97 -4.67
C ARG A 130 9.83 1.84 -3.18
N ALA A 131 8.56 1.58 -2.86
CA ALA A 131 8.14 1.48 -1.47
C ALA A 131 8.80 0.30 -0.78
N MET A 132 8.91 -0.82 -1.45
CA MET A 132 9.50 -1.99 -0.85
C MET A 132 11.02 -1.88 -0.75
N GLN A 133 11.65 -1.21 -1.68
CA GLN A 133 13.08 -0.94 -1.57
C GLN A 133 13.37 -0.05 -0.37
N ASP A 134 12.64 1.04 -0.26
CA ASP A 134 12.84 1.99 0.83
C ASP A 134 12.36 1.45 2.16
N GLY A 135 11.16 0.89 2.18
CA GLY A 135 10.56 0.41 3.42
C GLY A 135 11.19 -0.88 3.91
N ALA A 136 11.31 -1.86 3.02
CA ALA A 136 11.83 -3.16 3.41
C ALA A 136 13.33 -3.12 3.68
N GLY A 137 14.02 -2.21 3.03
CA GLY A 137 15.43 -2.06 3.26
C GLY A 137 15.76 -1.34 4.55
N GLN A 138 14.76 -0.88 5.26
CA GLN A 138 14.94 -0.10 6.47
C GLN A 138 14.32 -0.83 7.65
N PRO A 139 15.01 -1.80 8.21
CA PRO A 139 14.48 -2.45 9.42
C PRO A 139 14.23 -1.39 10.48
N PRO A 140 13.22 -1.55 11.27
CA PRO A 140 12.82 -0.51 12.19
C PRO A 140 13.95 0.09 13.00
N GLY A 141 14.77 -0.66 13.58
CA GLY A 141 15.85 -0.10 14.37
C GLY A 141 16.93 0.54 13.53
N ALA A 142 17.28 -0.09 12.43
CA ALA A 142 18.37 0.37 11.60
C ALA A 142 18.02 1.66 10.89
N GLY A 143 16.80 1.76 10.47
CA GLY A 143 16.41 2.93 9.72
C GLY A 143 16.49 4.19 10.50
N THR A 144 16.40 4.06 11.76
CA THR A 144 16.41 5.24 12.54
C THR A 144 17.71 5.60 13.05
N ASN A 145 18.59 4.73 12.91
CA ASN A 145 19.74 4.99 13.42
C ASN A 145 20.41 5.73 12.85
N PRO A 146 20.40 6.17 12.92
CA PRO A 146 21.11 6.81 12.44
C PRO A 146 21.47 7.59 12.48
#